data_4fd1fcd00c7188eeb1f976f5f4baa704
#
_entry.id   4fd1fcd00c7188eeb1f976f5f4baa704
#
_cell.length_a   1.000
_cell.length_b   1.000
_cell.length_c   1.000
_cell.angle_alpha   90.00
_cell.angle_beta   90.00
_cell.angle_gamma   90.00
#
_symmetry.space_group_name_H-M   'P 1'
#
loop_
_entity.id
_entity.type
_entity.pdbx_description
1 polymer ?
#
loop_
_entity_poly.entity_id
_entity_poly.type
_entity_poly.pdbx_seq_one_letter_code
_entity_poly.pdbx_strand_id
1 'polypeptide(L)'
;MGLHISQGGPAGTASYRTRGFMASAQRFDVRVEGKQTHGARPWSGIDPIVVSAQIINGLQTIVSRQIDITQHPAVVTVGTISAGVRMNIVPDEAVFSGTIRTFDSSVRREIHAKIRSIVENVSESMGAKGFVEIDPGVPVTFNDVDLAESLVPSLENVYGSSNVFQSPRITGA
;
A
#
# COMPACT_ATOMS: atom_id res chain seq x y z
N MET A 1 -27.05 -0.95 -3.55
CA MET A 1 -26.49 -2.26 -3.17
C MET A 1 -25.72 -2.81 -4.36
N GLY A 2 -24.50 -3.36 -4.11
CA GLY A 2 -23.69 -4.07 -5.08
C GLY A 2 -23.49 -5.52 -4.64
N LEU A 3 -23.43 -6.45 -5.61
CA LEU A 3 -23.10 -7.84 -5.39
C LEU A 3 -21.80 -8.17 -6.14
N HIS A 4 -20.96 -8.99 -5.54
CA HIS A 4 -19.72 -9.45 -6.14
C HIS A 4 -19.62 -10.98 -6.06
N ILE A 5 -19.23 -11.60 -7.16
CA ILE A 5 -18.94 -13.04 -7.17
C ILE A 5 -17.54 -13.25 -6.61
N SER A 6 -17.41 -14.14 -5.63
CA SER A 6 -16.12 -14.51 -5.02
C SER A 6 -15.75 -15.95 -5.38
N GLN A 7 -14.47 -16.16 -5.71
CA GLN A 7 -13.91 -17.49 -5.93
C GLN A 7 -13.47 -18.19 -4.64
N GLY A 8 -13.51 -17.49 -3.50
CA GLY A 8 -12.95 -17.95 -2.23
C GLY A 8 -13.90 -18.72 -1.32
N GLY A 9 -15.14 -19.01 -1.75
CA GLY A 9 -16.13 -19.69 -0.93
C GLY A 9 -16.88 -20.78 -1.69
N PRO A 10 -17.57 -21.70 -0.95
CA PRO A 10 -18.43 -22.71 -1.56
C PRO A 10 -19.59 -22.07 -2.35
N ALA A 11 -19.96 -22.70 -3.47
CA ALA A 11 -21.19 -22.31 -4.18
C ALA A 11 -22.41 -22.49 -3.27
N GLY A 12 -23.39 -21.58 -3.39
CA GLY A 12 -24.60 -21.61 -2.54
C GLY A 12 -24.40 -20.92 -1.18
N THR A 13 -23.30 -20.18 -0.97
CA THR A 13 -23.09 -19.36 0.21
C THR A 13 -23.11 -17.87 -0.13
N ALA A 14 -23.47 -17.03 0.83
CA ALA A 14 -23.36 -15.58 0.75
C ALA A 14 -22.63 -15.02 1.96
N SER A 15 -21.82 -13.99 1.75
CA SER A 15 -21.19 -13.27 2.84
C SER A 15 -21.46 -11.78 2.74
N TYR A 16 -21.52 -11.13 3.89
CA TYR A 16 -21.67 -9.69 4.00
C TYR A 16 -20.68 -9.12 5.02
N ARG A 17 -20.53 -7.81 5.01
CA ARG A 17 -19.79 -7.12 6.07
C ARG A 17 -20.32 -5.71 6.23
N THR A 18 -20.48 -5.29 7.47
CA THR A 18 -20.73 -3.91 7.85
C THR A 18 -19.43 -3.11 7.90
N ARG A 19 -19.50 -1.80 7.71
CA ARG A 19 -18.35 -0.87 7.72
C ARG A 19 -17.31 -1.18 6.63
N GLY A 20 -16.03 -1.00 6.94
CA GLY A 20 -14.94 -1.25 5.98
C GLY A 20 -14.84 -2.73 5.59
N PHE A 21 -15.04 -3.04 4.33
CA PHE A 21 -15.03 -4.39 3.77
C PHE A 21 -13.76 -4.67 2.97
N MET A 22 -13.55 -3.92 1.87
CA MET A 22 -12.33 -4.03 1.07
C MET A 22 -11.45 -2.82 1.33
N ALA A 23 -10.14 -3.04 1.44
CA ALA A 23 -9.20 -1.97 1.67
C ALA A 23 -9.20 -0.96 0.53
N SER A 24 -8.84 0.28 0.85
CA SER A 24 -8.45 1.26 -0.18
C SER A 24 -7.24 0.74 -0.96
N ALA A 25 -7.11 1.15 -2.21
CA ALA A 25 -5.99 0.77 -3.06
C ALA A 25 -5.35 2.01 -3.69
N GLN A 26 -4.13 2.32 -3.29
CA GLN A 26 -3.32 3.38 -3.89
C GLN A 26 -2.01 2.80 -4.42
N ARG A 27 -1.49 3.45 -5.45
CA ARG A 27 -0.14 3.28 -5.95
C ARG A 27 0.71 4.45 -5.48
N PHE A 28 1.98 4.20 -5.22
CA PHE A 28 2.99 5.25 -5.10
C PHE A 28 4.18 4.93 -6.00
N ASP A 29 4.76 5.98 -6.55
CA ASP A 29 5.95 5.94 -7.40
C ASP A 29 6.99 6.85 -6.79
N VAL A 30 8.21 6.34 -6.63
CA VAL A 30 9.35 7.07 -6.08
C VAL A 30 10.46 7.11 -7.10
N ARG A 31 11.05 8.29 -7.24
CA ARG A 31 12.23 8.55 -8.04
C ARG A 31 13.30 9.18 -7.15
N VAL A 32 14.48 8.59 -7.16
CA VAL A 32 15.65 9.06 -6.42
C VAL A 32 16.70 9.52 -7.43
N GLU A 33 16.99 10.81 -7.43
CA GLU A 33 18.04 11.40 -8.24
C GLU A 33 19.36 11.43 -7.45
N GLY A 34 20.36 10.78 -7.99
CA GLY A 34 21.73 10.79 -7.50
C GLY A 34 22.68 11.53 -8.42
N LYS A 35 23.91 11.02 -8.50
CA LYS A 35 24.94 11.54 -9.39
C LYS A 35 25.79 10.39 -9.89
N GLN A 36 25.76 10.16 -11.20
CA GLN A 36 26.52 9.11 -11.85
C GLN A 36 28.03 9.21 -11.60
N THR A 37 28.66 8.06 -11.41
CA THR A 37 30.13 7.97 -11.29
C THR A 37 30.61 6.54 -11.62
N HIS A 38 31.92 6.40 -11.79
CA HIS A 38 32.55 5.09 -11.91
C HIS A 38 32.45 4.33 -10.58
N GLY A 39 32.02 3.05 -10.59
CA GLY A 39 31.82 2.24 -9.40
C GLY A 39 33.04 2.11 -8.48
N ALA A 40 34.26 2.25 -9.01
CA ALA A 40 35.50 2.30 -8.22
C ALA A 40 35.79 3.69 -7.59
N ARG A 41 34.95 4.70 -7.85
CA ARG A 41 35.08 6.06 -7.30
C ARG A 41 33.73 6.57 -6.75
N PRO A 42 33.08 5.83 -5.84
CA PRO A 42 31.72 6.17 -5.39
C PRO A 42 31.66 7.54 -4.69
N TRP A 43 32.74 7.98 -4.07
CA TRP A 43 32.86 9.30 -3.43
C TRP A 43 32.75 10.50 -4.38
N SER A 44 32.84 10.28 -5.70
CA SER A 44 32.70 11.35 -6.73
C SER A 44 31.27 11.51 -7.20
N GLY A 45 30.37 10.66 -6.76
CA GLY A 45 28.95 10.67 -7.10
C GLY A 45 28.03 10.60 -5.90
N ILE A 46 26.76 10.30 -6.16
CA ILE A 46 25.72 10.03 -5.15
C ILE A 46 24.98 8.79 -5.63
N ASP A 47 24.99 7.74 -4.85
CA ASP A 47 24.44 6.44 -5.26
C ASP A 47 22.93 6.33 -4.95
N PRO A 48 22.05 6.45 -5.97
CA PRO A 48 20.62 6.38 -5.75
C PRO A 48 20.13 4.95 -5.42
N ILE A 49 20.92 3.91 -5.72
CA ILE A 49 20.58 2.52 -5.35
C ILE A 49 20.68 2.35 -3.83
N VAL A 50 21.78 2.82 -3.22
CA VAL A 50 21.97 2.76 -1.77
C VAL A 50 20.94 3.63 -1.05
N VAL A 51 20.67 4.83 -1.56
CA VAL A 51 19.62 5.72 -1.03
C VAL A 51 18.25 5.03 -1.09
N SER A 52 17.89 4.44 -2.24
CA SER A 52 16.62 3.72 -2.39
C SER A 52 16.49 2.55 -1.43
N ALA A 53 17.57 1.79 -1.18
CA ALA A 53 17.55 0.71 -0.22
C ALA A 53 17.23 1.21 1.21
N GLN A 54 17.79 2.35 1.63
CA GLN A 54 17.47 2.95 2.93
C GLN A 54 16.03 3.47 2.99
N ILE A 55 15.54 4.08 1.91
CA ILE A 55 14.14 4.51 1.83
C ILE A 55 13.22 3.30 1.96
N ILE A 56 13.45 2.23 1.20
CA ILE A 56 12.62 1.01 1.24
C ILE A 56 12.59 0.42 2.65
N ASN A 57 13.73 0.33 3.35
CA ASN A 57 13.79 -0.10 4.74
C ASN A 57 12.98 0.85 5.65
N GLY A 58 13.13 2.16 5.47
CA GLY A 58 12.38 3.18 6.20
C GLY A 58 10.87 3.03 6.02
N LEU A 59 10.41 2.80 4.79
CA LEU A 59 8.98 2.60 4.49
C LEU A 59 8.38 1.41 5.24
N GLN A 60 9.15 0.33 5.49
CA GLN A 60 8.66 -0.81 6.27
C GLN A 60 8.38 -0.43 7.73
N THR A 61 9.03 0.60 8.26
CA THR A 61 8.81 1.04 9.64
C THR A 61 7.45 1.73 9.84
N ILE A 62 6.84 2.23 8.78
CA ILE A 62 5.52 2.89 8.86
C ILE A 62 4.51 1.93 9.47
N VAL A 63 4.34 0.75 8.88
CA VAL A 63 3.37 -0.25 9.36
C VAL A 63 3.87 -0.97 10.60
N SER A 64 5.15 -1.34 10.63
CA SER A 64 5.67 -2.18 11.69
C SER A 64 5.95 -1.43 13.02
N ARG A 65 6.03 -0.09 13.02
CA ARG A 65 6.44 0.71 14.20
C ARG A 65 5.58 1.94 14.47
N GLN A 66 4.77 2.41 13.52
CA GLN A 66 4.13 3.72 13.59
C GLN A 66 2.61 3.68 13.44
N ILE A 67 2.05 2.53 13.06
CA ILE A 67 0.60 2.31 12.94
C ILE A 67 0.18 1.22 13.94
N ASP A 68 -0.88 1.48 14.70
CA ASP A 68 -1.53 0.43 15.49
C ASP A 68 -2.33 -0.50 14.56
N ILE A 69 -1.68 -1.56 14.10
CA ILE A 69 -2.27 -2.53 13.18
C ILE A 69 -3.43 -3.34 13.78
N THR A 70 -3.58 -3.32 15.11
CA THR A 70 -4.70 -4.00 15.78
C THR A 70 -6.01 -3.25 15.59
N GLN A 71 -5.96 -1.93 15.52
CA GLN A 71 -7.10 -1.05 15.28
C GLN A 71 -7.23 -0.69 13.79
N HIS A 72 -6.11 -0.44 13.15
CA HIS A 72 -6.01 0.10 11.79
C HIS A 72 -5.13 -0.77 10.90
N PRO A 73 -5.59 -1.94 10.46
CA PRO A 73 -4.81 -2.78 9.56
C PRO A 73 -4.40 -2.01 8.29
N ALA A 74 -3.12 -2.04 8.00
CA ALA A 74 -2.55 -1.37 6.83
C ALA A 74 -1.41 -2.20 6.22
N VAL A 75 -1.18 -2.00 4.93
CA VAL A 75 -0.08 -2.63 4.18
C VAL A 75 0.58 -1.56 3.32
N VAL A 76 1.91 -1.52 3.36
CA VAL A 76 2.76 -0.74 2.44
C VAL A 76 3.75 -1.72 1.82
N THR A 77 3.70 -1.87 0.51
CA THR A 77 4.54 -2.83 -0.22
C THR A 77 5.27 -2.11 -1.36
N VAL A 78 6.57 -2.29 -1.46
CA VAL A 78 7.35 -1.97 -2.66
C VAL A 78 7.34 -3.22 -3.54
N GLY A 79 6.77 -3.11 -4.74
CA GLY A 79 6.59 -4.22 -5.67
C GLY A 79 7.61 -4.25 -6.80
N THR A 80 8.18 -3.10 -7.16
CA THR A 80 9.18 -2.99 -8.23
C THR A 80 10.28 -2.02 -7.85
N ILE A 81 11.49 -2.29 -8.33
CA ILE A 81 12.64 -1.38 -8.29
C ILE A 81 13.47 -1.55 -9.55
N SER A 82 13.96 -0.45 -10.10
CA SER A 82 14.82 -0.42 -11.29
C SER A 82 15.89 0.67 -11.15
N ALA A 83 17.14 0.32 -11.41
CA ALA A 83 18.27 1.25 -11.44
C ALA A 83 19.47 0.66 -12.17
N GLY A 84 20.22 1.54 -12.85
CA GLY A 84 21.49 1.21 -13.48
C GLY A 84 21.37 0.32 -14.71
N VAL A 85 22.45 0.29 -15.49
CA VAL A 85 22.57 -0.53 -16.72
C VAL A 85 23.90 -1.28 -16.81
N ARG A 86 24.88 -0.96 -15.95
CA ARG A 86 26.22 -1.58 -15.92
C ARG A 86 26.69 -1.74 -14.50
N MET A 87 27.27 -2.89 -14.19
CA MET A 87 27.73 -3.26 -12.84
C MET A 87 28.85 -2.37 -12.27
N ASN A 88 29.57 -1.66 -13.12
CA ASN A 88 30.73 -0.83 -12.73
C ASN A 88 30.45 0.67 -12.80
N ILE A 89 29.18 1.06 -12.91
CA ILE A 89 28.73 2.46 -12.95
C ILE A 89 27.64 2.65 -11.89
N VAL A 90 27.84 3.60 -10.99
CA VAL A 90 26.77 4.16 -10.14
C VAL A 90 25.85 4.96 -11.06
N PRO A 91 24.54 4.66 -11.11
CA PRO A 91 23.62 5.39 -11.98
C PRO A 91 23.33 6.80 -11.45
N ASP A 92 22.66 7.59 -12.24
CA ASP A 92 22.15 8.92 -11.87
C ASP A 92 20.74 8.89 -11.28
N GLU A 93 20.01 7.79 -11.49
CA GLU A 93 18.64 7.65 -11.02
C GLU A 93 18.32 6.22 -10.59
N ALA A 94 17.41 6.09 -9.62
CA ALA A 94 16.70 4.87 -9.29
C ALA A 94 15.21 5.16 -9.15
N VAL A 95 14.37 4.22 -9.60
CA VAL A 95 12.92 4.31 -9.49
C VAL A 95 12.35 3.05 -8.85
N PHE A 96 11.32 3.21 -8.02
CA PHE A 96 10.58 2.09 -7.48
C PHE A 96 9.11 2.44 -7.27
N SER A 97 8.26 1.44 -7.30
CA SER A 97 6.82 1.61 -7.16
C SER A 97 6.26 0.63 -6.14
N GLY A 98 5.16 1.03 -5.53
CA GLY A 98 4.50 0.21 -4.53
C GLY A 98 3.02 0.48 -4.39
N THR A 99 2.42 -0.19 -3.42
CA THR A 99 1.00 -0.08 -3.11
C THR A 99 0.77 0.19 -1.62
N ILE A 100 -0.34 0.91 -1.35
CA ILE A 100 -0.83 1.20 -0.01
C ILE A 100 -2.22 0.61 0.11
N ARG A 101 -2.49 -0.10 1.22
CA ARG A 101 -3.79 -0.65 1.57
C ARG A 101 -4.15 -0.26 2.98
N THR A 102 -5.35 0.26 3.21
CA THR A 102 -5.87 0.55 4.56
C THR A 102 -7.39 0.58 4.56
N PHE A 103 -7.98 0.45 5.75
CA PHE A 103 -9.44 0.49 5.96
C PHE A 103 -9.91 1.81 6.58
N ASP A 104 -9.00 2.76 6.78
CA ASP A 104 -9.26 4.04 7.43
C ASP A 104 -8.68 5.21 6.63
N SER A 105 -9.49 6.23 6.39
CA SER A 105 -9.09 7.40 5.61
C SER A 105 -8.12 8.34 6.34
N SER A 106 -8.15 8.36 7.68
CA SER A 106 -7.21 9.15 8.48
C SER A 106 -5.83 8.51 8.48
N VAL A 107 -5.76 7.20 8.70
CA VAL A 107 -4.54 6.41 8.62
C VAL A 107 -3.94 6.46 7.21
N ARG A 108 -4.79 6.44 6.17
CA ARG A 108 -4.33 6.64 4.79
C ARG A 108 -3.55 7.95 4.62
N ARG A 109 -4.12 9.07 5.10
CA ARG A 109 -3.44 10.38 5.03
C ARG A 109 -2.13 10.38 5.82
N GLU A 110 -2.12 9.77 6.98
CA GLU A 110 -0.92 9.62 7.81
C GLU A 110 0.17 8.83 7.08
N ILE A 111 -0.17 7.69 6.48
CA ILE A 111 0.77 6.88 5.69
C ILE A 111 1.34 7.69 4.52
N HIS A 112 0.50 8.44 3.79
CA HIS A 112 0.96 9.29 2.69
C HIS A 112 1.98 10.34 3.18
N ALA A 113 1.71 11.01 4.30
CA ALA A 113 2.62 12.00 4.88
C ALA A 113 3.96 11.36 5.30
N LYS A 114 3.90 10.17 5.93
CA LYS A 114 5.10 9.44 6.36
C LYS A 114 5.94 8.97 5.16
N ILE A 115 5.32 8.48 4.09
CA ILE A 115 6.03 8.09 2.87
C ILE A 115 6.78 9.29 2.30
N ARG A 116 6.12 10.45 2.15
CA ARG A 116 6.76 11.68 1.66
C ARG A 116 7.94 12.08 2.53
N SER A 117 7.72 12.15 3.84
CA SER A 117 8.75 12.53 4.80
C SER A 117 9.97 11.60 4.75
N ILE A 118 9.76 10.27 4.68
CA ILE A 118 10.87 9.30 4.59
C ILE A 118 11.64 9.47 3.29
N VAL A 119 10.93 9.58 2.15
CA VAL A 119 11.57 9.73 0.83
C VAL A 119 12.42 11.01 0.79
N GLU A 120 11.87 12.13 1.21
CA GLU A 120 12.55 13.43 1.20
C GLU A 120 13.76 13.45 2.14
N ASN A 121 13.55 13.14 3.43
CA ASN A 121 14.59 13.28 4.44
C ASN A 121 15.72 12.26 4.30
N VAL A 122 15.42 11.01 3.93
CA VAL A 122 16.46 10.00 3.69
C VAL A 122 17.29 10.39 2.47
N SER A 123 16.67 10.84 1.40
CA SER A 123 17.37 11.29 0.20
C SER A 123 18.29 12.48 0.54
N GLU A 124 17.76 13.50 1.22
CA GLU A 124 18.52 14.69 1.60
C GLU A 124 19.70 14.34 2.50
N SER A 125 19.50 13.47 3.50
CA SER A 125 20.57 13.05 4.43
C SER A 125 21.76 12.38 3.75
N MET A 126 21.55 11.83 2.54
CA MET A 126 22.57 11.15 1.73
C MET A 126 22.99 11.98 0.51
N GLY A 127 22.57 13.26 0.42
CA GLY A 127 22.92 14.19 -0.66
C GLY A 127 22.15 13.97 -1.98
N ALA A 128 21.18 13.07 -2.00
CA ALA A 128 20.30 12.82 -3.13
C ALA A 128 19.04 13.69 -3.10
N LYS A 129 18.20 13.58 -4.15
CA LYS A 129 16.86 14.16 -4.17
C LYS A 129 15.83 13.05 -4.35
N GLY A 130 14.85 13.00 -3.47
CA GLY A 130 13.74 12.07 -3.52
C GLY A 130 12.44 12.74 -3.94
N PHE A 131 11.74 12.12 -4.88
CA PHE A 131 10.42 12.54 -5.36
C PHE A 131 9.44 11.40 -5.17
N VAL A 132 8.22 11.72 -4.76
CA VAL A 132 7.18 10.73 -4.61
C VAL A 132 5.84 11.24 -5.12
N GLU A 133 5.22 10.45 -5.96
CA GLU A 133 3.84 10.62 -6.42
C GLU A 133 2.99 9.52 -5.80
N ILE A 134 1.80 9.88 -5.33
CA ILE A 134 0.84 8.93 -4.77
C ILE A 134 -0.49 9.13 -5.48
N ASP A 135 -0.91 8.10 -6.22
CA ASP A 135 -2.20 8.07 -6.87
C ASP A 135 -3.31 8.05 -5.80
N PRO A 136 -4.37 8.87 -5.91
CA PRO A 136 -5.52 8.82 -5.01
C PRO A 136 -6.19 7.44 -4.97
N GLY A 137 -6.10 6.66 -6.06
CA GLY A 137 -6.59 5.30 -6.17
C GLY A 137 -8.08 5.16 -5.88
N VAL A 138 -8.47 4.01 -5.32
CA VAL A 138 -9.85 3.74 -4.91
C VAL A 138 -10.01 3.85 -3.40
N PRO A 139 -11.14 4.38 -2.90
CA PRO A 139 -11.41 4.44 -1.47
C PRO A 139 -11.73 3.07 -0.88
N VAL A 140 -11.83 3.02 0.45
CA VAL A 140 -12.35 1.84 1.16
C VAL A 140 -13.78 1.55 0.68
N THR A 141 -14.07 0.29 0.36
CA THR A 141 -15.45 -0.17 0.22
C THR A 141 -16.09 -0.20 1.59
N PHE A 142 -16.92 0.80 1.87
CA PHE A 142 -17.56 0.99 3.17
C PHE A 142 -19.06 0.73 3.03
N ASN A 143 -19.57 -0.22 3.81
CA ASN A 143 -20.98 -0.56 3.84
C ASN A 143 -21.64 0.11 5.07
N ASP A 144 -22.75 0.78 4.85
CA ASP A 144 -23.59 1.28 5.91
C ASP A 144 -24.08 0.12 6.80
N VAL A 145 -24.06 0.33 8.12
CA VAL A 145 -24.33 -0.74 9.08
C VAL A 145 -25.78 -1.20 8.97
N ASP A 146 -26.71 -0.25 9.07
CA ASP A 146 -28.15 -0.54 9.13
C ASP A 146 -28.64 -1.14 7.81
N LEU A 147 -28.15 -0.60 6.69
CA LEU A 147 -28.47 -1.15 5.38
C LEU A 147 -27.91 -2.57 5.19
N ALA A 148 -26.66 -2.81 5.58
CA ALA A 148 -26.05 -4.14 5.43
C ALA A 148 -26.76 -5.17 6.31
N GLU A 149 -27.13 -4.82 7.52
CA GLU A 149 -27.85 -5.73 8.44
C GLU A 149 -29.30 -5.95 7.98
N SER A 150 -29.97 -4.96 7.43
CA SER A 150 -31.33 -5.11 6.90
C SER A 150 -31.43 -6.09 5.70
N LEU A 151 -30.32 -6.34 5.02
CA LEU A 151 -30.27 -7.28 3.89
C LEU A 151 -30.09 -8.73 4.33
N VAL A 152 -29.60 -8.98 5.55
CA VAL A 152 -29.30 -10.34 6.04
C VAL A 152 -30.50 -11.28 5.95
N PRO A 153 -31.71 -10.91 6.41
CA PRO A 153 -32.88 -11.77 6.29
C PRO A 153 -33.21 -12.18 4.85
N SER A 154 -32.99 -11.26 3.89
CA SER A 154 -33.22 -11.57 2.47
C SER A 154 -32.20 -12.57 1.95
N LEU A 155 -30.93 -12.46 2.36
CA LEU A 155 -29.88 -13.43 2.02
C LEU A 155 -30.18 -14.80 2.64
N GLU A 156 -30.58 -14.84 3.90
CA GLU A 156 -30.93 -16.07 4.60
C GLU A 156 -32.15 -16.78 3.98
N ASN A 157 -33.12 -16.02 3.49
CA ASN A 157 -34.28 -16.58 2.78
C ASN A 157 -33.88 -17.27 1.46
N VAL A 158 -32.83 -16.80 0.79
CA VAL A 158 -32.35 -17.37 -0.47
C VAL A 158 -31.37 -18.52 -0.26
N TYR A 159 -30.43 -18.37 0.67
CA TYR A 159 -29.30 -19.28 0.84
C TYR A 159 -29.44 -20.20 2.05
N GLY A 160 -30.38 -19.94 2.97
CA GLY A 160 -30.47 -20.56 4.29
C GLY A 160 -29.52 -19.88 5.31
N SER A 161 -29.96 -19.79 6.56
CA SER A 161 -29.20 -19.07 7.62
C SER A 161 -27.81 -19.65 7.88
N SER A 162 -27.62 -20.97 7.71
CA SER A 162 -26.32 -21.63 7.84
C SER A 162 -25.30 -21.28 6.74
N ASN A 163 -25.79 -20.72 5.65
CA ASN A 163 -24.98 -20.39 4.47
C ASN A 163 -24.73 -18.88 4.29
N VAL A 164 -25.16 -18.07 5.28
CA VAL A 164 -24.93 -16.61 5.31
C VAL A 164 -24.03 -16.27 6.50
N PHE A 165 -22.92 -15.60 6.24
CA PHE A 165 -21.94 -15.28 7.29
C PHE A 165 -21.28 -13.92 7.07
N GLN A 166 -20.77 -13.35 8.17
CA GLN A 166 -20.00 -12.13 8.11
C GLN A 166 -18.57 -12.40 7.63
N SER A 167 -18.19 -11.80 6.50
CA SER A 167 -16.85 -11.93 5.92
C SER A 167 -15.78 -11.22 6.76
N PRO A 168 -14.54 -11.71 6.83
CA PRO A 168 -13.42 -10.93 7.31
C PRO A 168 -13.14 -9.73 6.40
N ARG A 169 -12.34 -8.77 6.87
CA ARG A 169 -11.81 -7.69 6.02
C ARG A 169 -10.90 -8.28 4.94
N ILE A 170 -10.94 -7.69 3.74
CA ILE A 170 -10.15 -8.14 2.58
C ILE A 170 -9.18 -7.03 2.19
N THR A 171 -7.89 -7.32 2.20
CA THR A 171 -6.84 -6.38 1.77
C THR A 171 -6.63 -6.37 0.26
N GLY A 172 -7.01 -7.44 -0.44
CA GLY A 172 -7.11 -7.47 -1.90
C GLY A 172 -8.32 -6.65 -2.37
N ALA A 173 -8.13 -5.80 -3.37
CA ALA A 173 -9.15 -5.00 -4.01
C ALA A 173 -9.03 -5.16 -5.52
#